data_d088eaa6c3c53e805b92b5abe60aaa28
#
_entry.id   d088eaa6c3c53e805b92b5abe60aaa28
#
_cell.length_a   1.000
_cell.length_b   1.000
_cell.length_c   1.000
_cell.angle_alpha   90.00
_cell.angle_beta   90.00
_cell.angle_gamma   90.00
#
_symmetry.space_group_name_H-M   'P 1'
#
loop_
_entity.id
_entity.type
_entity.pdbx_description
1 polymer ?
#
loop_
_entity_poly.entity_id
_entity_poly.type
_entity_poly.pdbx_seq_one_letter_code
_entity_poly.pdbx_strand_id
1 'polypeptide(L)'
;MPGPRLTELSGARGRIVLHEWPWEHPRYVALIAHGYGEHAQRYAHVADHLVRHGAAVYAPDHLGHGRSEGERALVERVDDMVDDLDAVARRARDDHPDCPLVLIGHSMGGLVATRFAQLHGSRLAALVLSGPAIGANPAIEMLLTMDPLPEVPIDPSTLSRDPEVGRAYMDDPLVWHGSFRRSTLAAMAGAVRAIAEGPSLGALPVLWLHGEDDPLVPLTETRPAIERVGGERLESIIYPGARHEVLNETNRGEVLAALTSFIDRALGAR
;
A
#
# COMPACT_ATOMS: atom_id res chain seq x y z
N MET A 1 0.84 4.70 -22.39
CA MET A 1 -0.59 4.82 -22.05
C MET A 1 -0.88 6.27 -21.71
N PRO A 2 -2.10 6.84 -21.92
CA PRO A 2 -2.45 8.13 -21.35
C PRO A 2 -2.32 8.05 -19.82
N GLY A 3 -1.95 9.20 -19.21
CA GLY A 3 -1.87 9.27 -17.74
C GLY A 3 -3.25 9.07 -17.07
N PRO A 4 -3.29 8.99 -15.73
CA PRO A 4 -4.53 8.78 -15.00
C PRO A 4 -5.49 9.96 -15.19
N ARG A 5 -6.79 9.68 -15.18
CA ARG A 5 -7.80 10.69 -14.93
C ARG A 5 -7.80 10.99 -13.42
N LEU A 6 -7.80 12.27 -13.07
CA LEU A 6 -7.91 12.70 -11.68
C LEU A 6 -9.37 13.05 -11.39
N THR A 7 -9.90 12.47 -10.32
CA THR A 7 -11.22 12.79 -9.77
C THR A 7 -11.12 13.06 -8.27
N GLU A 8 -12.18 13.54 -7.67
CA GLU A 8 -12.23 13.88 -6.25
C GLU A 8 -13.36 13.11 -5.58
N LEU A 9 -13.10 12.64 -4.37
CA LEU A 9 -14.09 12.00 -3.51
C LEU A 9 -14.12 12.69 -2.15
N SER A 10 -15.30 12.73 -1.53
CA SER A 10 -15.42 13.07 -0.11
C SER A 10 -14.92 11.89 0.71
N GLY A 11 -13.78 12.06 1.36
CA GLY A 11 -13.23 11.08 2.28
C GLY A 11 -13.77 11.26 3.70
N ALA A 12 -13.30 10.45 4.62
CA ALA A 12 -13.73 10.42 6.02
C ALA A 12 -13.49 11.75 6.75
N ARG A 13 -12.42 12.48 6.40
CA ARG A 13 -12.04 13.73 7.08
C ARG A 13 -11.66 14.86 6.15
N GLY A 14 -11.94 14.74 4.86
CA GLY A 14 -11.62 15.76 3.87
C GLY A 14 -11.69 15.19 2.46
N ARG A 15 -11.40 16.02 1.48
CA ARG A 15 -11.38 15.64 0.08
C ARG A 15 -10.12 14.82 -0.24
N ILE A 16 -10.32 13.67 -0.88
CA ILE A 16 -9.23 12.86 -1.42
C ILE A 16 -9.23 12.91 -2.94
N VAL A 17 -8.03 12.90 -3.54
CA VAL A 17 -7.83 12.84 -4.99
C VAL A 17 -7.63 11.38 -5.39
N LEU A 18 -8.39 10.94 -6.37
CA LEU A 18 -8.36 9.61 -6.93
C LEU A 18 -7.72 9.64 -8.30
N HIS A 19 -6.70 8.83 -8.50
CA HIS A 19 -6.08 8.55 -9.79
C HIS A 19 -6.76 7.33 -10.39
N GLU A 20 -7.35 7.47 -11.58
CA GLU A 20 -8.07 6.42 -12.28
C GLU A 20 -7.39 6.12 -13.62
N TRP A 21 -7.02 4.86 -13.84
CA TRP A 21 -6.59 4.33 -15.14
C TRP A 21 -7.73 3.45 -15.68
N PRO A 22 -8.63 4.04 -16.49
CA PRO A 22 -9.82 3.34 -16.95
C PRO A 22 -9.48 2.25 -17.96
N TRP A 23 -10.25 1.17 -17.94
CA TRP A 23 -10.27 0.13 -18.94
C TRP A 23 -11.72 -0.21 -19.28
N GLU A 24 -12.08 -0.28 -20.54
CA GLU A 24 -13.49 -0.34 -20.98
C GLU A 24 -14.17 -1.66 -20.56
N HIS A 25 -13.43 -2.77 -20.62
CA HIS A 25 -13.95 -4.10 -20.26
C HIS A 25 -12.94 -4.81 -19.33
N PRO A 26 -12.82 -4.39 -18.05
CA PRO A 26 -11.84 -4.96 -17.17
C PRO A 26 -12.17 -6.39 -16.76
N ARG A 27 -11.13 -7.23 -16.68
CA ARG A 27 -11.22 -8.56 -16.09
C ARG A 27 -11.35 -8.48 -14.56
N TYR A 28 -10.82 -7.43 -13.98
CA TYR A 28 -10.83 -7.13 -12.55
C TYR A 28 -10.57 -5.64 -12.32
N VAL A 29 -10.90 -5.20 -11.12
CA VAL A 29 -10.52 -3.87 -10.62
C VAL A 29 -9.34 -4.02 -9.68
N ALA A 30 -8.32 -3.16 -9.81
CA ALA A 30 -7.22 -3.06 -8.87
C ALA A 30 -7.29 -1.74 -8.10
N LEU A 31 -7.25 -1.82 -6.76
CA LEU A 31 -7.01 -0.67 -5.89
C LEU A 31 -5.54 -0.66 -5.46
N ILE A 32 -4.90 0.51 -5.47
CA ILE A 32 -3.52 0.69 -5.00
C ILE A 32 -3.52 1.67 -3.83
N ALA A 33 -3.03 1.24 -2.68
CA ALA A 33 -2.81 2.06 -1.49
C ALA A 33 -1.31 2.30 -1.31
N HIS A 34 -0.88 3.56 -1.42
CA HIS A 34 0.52 3.98 -1.35
C HIS A 34 1.06 4.07 0.09
N GLY A 35 2.38 4.23 0.24
CA GLY A 35 3.08 4.32 1.52
C GLY A 35 3.02 5.71 2.19
N TYR A 36 3.69 5.83 3.33
CA TYR A 36 3.80 7.08 4.06
C TYR A 36 4.65 8.12 3.30
N GLY A 37 4.18 9.35 3.30
CA GLY A 37 4.92 10.49 2.76
C GLY A 37 4.94 10.59 1.22
N GLU A 38 4.37 9.61 0.52
CA GLU A 38 4.36 9.55 -0.93
C GLU A 38 2.95 9.75 -1.53
N HIS A 39 2.69 9.31 -2.74
CA HIS A 39 1.41 9.50 -3.44
C HIS A 39 1.20 8.47 -4.56
N ALA A 40 -0.05 8.35 -5.03
CA ALA A 40 -0.48 7.35 -6.01
C ALA A 40 0.28 7.41 -7.36
N GLN A 41 0.71 8.59 -7.81
CA GLN A 41 1.39 8.75 -9.10
C GLN A 41 2.74 8.01 -9.16
N ARG A 42 3.39 7.73 -8.02
CA ARG A 42 4.63 6.93 -7.97
C ARG A 42 4.40 5.48 -8.42
N TYR A 43 3.13 5.03 -8.45
CA TYR A 43 2.71 3.70 -8.90
C TYR A 43 2.17 3.68 -10.33
N ALA A 44 2.37 4.75 -11.12
CA ALA A 44 1.86 4.82 -12.50
C ALA A 44 2.34 3.65 -13.36
N HIS A 45 3.60 3.21 -13.19
CA HIS A 45 4.14 2.06 -13.93
C HIS A 45 3.52 0.73 -13.50
N VAL A 46 3.15 0.58 -12.23
CA VAL A 46 2.38 -0.58 -11.72
C VAL A 46 0.98 -0.56 -12.32
N ALA A 47 0.30 0.60 -12.27
CA ALA A 47 -1.02 0.78 -12.85
C ALA A 47 -1.01 0.48 -14.36
N ASP A 48 -0.04 1.01 -15.11
CA ASP A 48 0.13 0.71 -16.53
C ASP A 48 0.35 -0.78 -16.81
N HIS A 49 1.08 -1.47 -15.93
CA HIS A 49 1.28 -2.92 -16.05
C HIS A 49 -0.03 -3.68 -15.83
N LEU A 50 -0.79 -3.31 -14.79
CA LEU A 50 -2.09 -3.91 -14.47
C LEU A 50 -3.13 -3.64 -15.54
N VAL A 51 -3.18 -2.42 -16.12
CA VAL A 51 -4.07 -2.10 -17.25
C VAL A 51 -3.75 -2.96 -18.47
N ARG A 52 -2.46 -3.14 -18.81
CA ARG A 52 -2.08 -4.09 -19.88
C ARG A 52 -2.46 -5.53 -19.57
N HIS A 53 -2.57 -5.88 -18.29
CA HIS A 53 -3.07 -7.19 -17.83
C HIS A 53 -4.60 -7.27 -17.78
N GLY A 54 -5.32 -6.19 -18.13
CA GLY A 54 -6.78 -6.14 -18.24
C GLY A 54 -7.49 -5.61 -16.99
N ALA A 55 -6.83 -4.80 -16.16
CA ALA A 55 -7.46 -4.15 -15.02
C ALA A 55 -7.98 -2.75 -15.34
N ALA A 56 -9.05 -2.33 -14.66
CA ALA A 56 -9.24 -0.91 -14.33
C ALA A 56 -8.56 -0.63 -12.98
N VAL A 57 -7.78 0.47 -12.89
CA VAL A 57 -6.99 0.76 -11.69
C VAL A 57 -7.44 2.05 -11.04
N TYR A 58 -7.57 2.01 -9.72
CA TYR A 58 -7.95 3.13 -8.86
C TYR A 58 -6.92 3.28 -7.73
N ALA A 59 -6.35 4.46 -7.58
CA ALA A 59 -5.35 4.73 -6.55
C ALA A 59 -5.63 6.10 -5.91
N PRO A 60 -6.13 6.16 -4.68
CA PRO A 60 -6.28 7.42 -3.97
C PRO A 60 -4.92 7.94 -3.52
N ASP A 61 -4.75 9.26 -3.55
CA ASP A 61 -3.82 9.92 -2.64
C ASP A 61 -4.48 9.93 -1.25
N HIS A 62 -3.84 9.31 -0.26
CA HIS A 62 -4.36 9.30 1.11
C HIS A 62 -4.50 10.71 1.67
N LEU A 63 -5.41 10.92 2.62
CA LEU A 63 -5.53 12.21 3.30
C LEU A 63 -4.17 12.68 3.84
N GLY A 64 -3.83 13.95 3.64
CA GLY A 64 -2.52 14.51 4.00
C GLY A 64 -1.38 14.14 3.03
N HIS A 65 -1.66 13.45 1.94
CA HIS A 65 -0.66 13.01 0.96
C HIS A 65 -1.00 13.46 -0.46
N GLY A 66 0.01 13.49 -1.32
CA GLY A 66 -0.15 13.80 -2.73
C GLY A 66 -0.93 15.10 -2.97
N ARG A 67 -2.07 15.02 -3.65
CA ARG A 67 -2.96 16.13 -4.00
C ARG A 67 -4.21 16.21 -3.12
N SER A 68 -4.36 15.27 -2.19
CA SER A 68 -5.47 15.24 -1.23
C SER A 68 -5.34 16.34 -0.18
N GLU A 69 -6.47 16.70 0.43
CA GLU A 69 -6.52 17.64 1.55
C GLU A 69 -5.82 17.09 2.80
N GLY A 70 -5.74 17.90 3.82
CA GLY A 70 -5.15 17.57 5.11
C GLY A 70 -3.74 18.11 5.28
N GLU A 71 -3.28 18.09 6.51
CA GLU A 71 -1.91 18.49 6.85
C GLU A 71 -0.93 17.42 6.35
N ARG A 72 0.17 17.87 5.74
CA ARG A 72 1.15 16.98 5.10
C ARG A 72 1.68 15.90 6.04
N ALA A 73 1.56 14.64 5.59
CA ALA A 73 2.02 13.43 6.28
C ALA A 73 1.44 13.25 7.69
N LEU A 74 0.31 13.90 7.99
CA LEU A 74 -0.43 13.73 9.22
C LEU A 74 -1.46 12.62 9.07
N VAL A 75 -1.32 11.58 9.89
CA VAL A 75 -2.32 10.51 10.05
C VAL A 75 -2.70 10.45 11.53
N GLU A 76 -3.94 10.75 11.84
CA GLU A 76 -4.45 10.68 13.22
C GLU A 76 -5.08 9.31 13.53
N ARG A 77 -5.68 8.67 12.51
CA ARG A 77 -6.26 7.34 12.61
C ARG A 77 -6.11 6.61 11.28
N VAL A 78 -5.58 5.39 11.32
CA VAL A 78 -5.45 4.54 10.11
C VAL A 78 -6.84 4.11 9.61
N ASP A 79 -7.81 3.92 10.50
CA ASP A 79 -9.17 3.54 10.10
C ASP A 79 -9.86 4.62 9.24
N ASP A 80 -9.51 5.93 9.36
CA ASP A 80 -10.01 6.97 8.45
C ASP A 80 -9.54 6.72 7.00
N MET A 81 -8.31 6.21 6.83
CA MET A 81 -7.79 5.82 5.50
C MET A 81 -8.44 4.52 4.99
N VAL A 82 -8.84 3.64 5.89
CA VAL A 82 -9.63 2.43 5.53
C VAL A 82 -11.01 2.84 5.03
N ASP A 83 -11.66 3.81 5.69
CA ASP A 83 -12.95 4.35 5.26
C ASP A 83 -12.86 5.05 3.90
N ASP A 84 -11.77 5.81 3.65
CA ASP A 84 -11.49 6.41 2.35
C ASP A 84 -11.31 5.34 1.26
N LEU A 85 -10.55 4.28 1.57
CA LEU A 85 -10.35 3.17 0.64
C LEU A 85 -11.66 2.41 0.37
N ASP A 86 -12.57 2.34 1.38
CA ASP A 86 -13.90 1.78 1.19
C ASP A 86 -14.77 2.65 0.26
N ALA A 87 -14.66 3.97 0.35
CA ALA A 87 -15.33 4.88 -0.59
C ALA A 87 -14.82 4.68 -2.04
N VAL A 88 -13.51 4.51 -2.20
CA VAL A 88 -12.90 4.17 -3.51
C VAL A 88 -13.38 2.81 -4.02
N ALA A 89 -13.46 1.80 -3.15
CA ALA A 89 -13.95 0.46 -3.50
C ALA A 89 -15.43 0.47 -3.93
N ARG A 90 -16.26 1.30 -3.28
CA ARG A 90 -17.65 1.52 -3.71
C ARG A 90 -17.71 2.18 -5.07
N ARG A 91 -16.95 3.27 -5.28
CA ARG A 91 -16.87 3.94 -6.58
C ARG A 91 -16.45 2.99 -7.71
N ALA A 92 -15.41 2.19 -7.48
CA ALA A 92 -14.94 1.22 -8.46
C ALA A 92 -15.99 0.14 -8.77
N ARG A 93 -16.78 -0.26 -7.78
CA ARG A 93 -17.90 -1.20 -7.96
C ARG A 93 -19.07 -0.59 -8.72
N ASP A 94 -19.36 0.70 -8.52
CA ASP A 94 -20.39 1.41 -9.28
C ASP A 94 -20.02 1.49 -10.77
N ASP A 95 -18.73 1.72 -11.05
CA ASP A 95 -18.21 1.76 -12.42
C ASP A 95 -18.12 0.33 -13.04
N HIS A 96 -17.86 -0.71 -12.24
CA HIS A 96 -17.60 -2.09 -12.67
C HIS A 96 -18.25 -3.12 -11.72
N PRO A 97 -19.59 -3.25 -11.70
CA PRO A 97 -20.33 -4.00 -10.66
C PRO A 97 -19.98 -5.48 -10.56
N ASP A 98 -19.64 -6.13 -11.68
CA ASP A 98 -19.38 -7.57 -11.75
C ASP A 98 -17.89 -7.94 -11.69
N CYS A 99 -17.00 -6.94 -11.58
CA CYS A 99 -15.57 -7.18 -11.58
C CYS A 99 -15.05 -7.59 -10.20
N PRO A 100 -14.22 -8.65 -10.12
CA PRO A 100 -13.52 -8.98 -8.89
C PRO A 100 -12.55 -7.85 -8.49
N LEU A 101 -12.46 -7.59 -7.17
CA LEU A 101 -11.66 -6.52 -6.60
C LEU A 101 -10.35 -7.07 -6.03
N VAL A 102 -9.24 -6.55 -6.51
CA VAL A 102 -7.88 -6.83 -6.00
C VAL A 102 -7.35 -5.59 -5.29
N LEU A 103 -6.88 -5.74 -4.06
CA LEU A 103 -6.27 -4.65 -3.30
C LEU A 103 -4.76 -4.86 -3.21
N ILE A 104 -4.00 -3.81 -3.52
CA ILE A 104 -2.54 -3.79 -3.48
C ILE A 104 -2.13 -2.67 -2.52
N GLY A 105 -1.39 -3.01 -1.46
CA GLY A 105 -0.91 -2.03 -0.49
C GLY A 105 0.59 -2.10 -0.30
N HIS A 106 1.25 -0.93 -0.31
CA HIS A 106 2.68 -0.83 -0.02
C HIS A 106 2.93 -0.11 1.31
N SER A 107 3.84 -0.65 2.15
CA SER A 107 4.30 -0.01 3.38
C SER A 107 3.11 0.38 4.30
N MET A 108 2.92 1.66 4.61
CA MET A 108 1.72 2.17 5.31
C MET A 108 0.44 1.80 4.56
N GLY A 109 0.42 1.85 3.22
CA GLY A 109 -0.71 1.37 2.42
C GLY A 109 -0.94 -0.14 2.60
N GLY A 110 0.10 -0.92 2.88
CA GLY A 110 -0.01 -2.33 3.28
C GLY A 110 -0.66 -2.52 4.66
N LEU A 111 -0.37 -1.63 5.61
CA LEU A 111 -1.06 -1.58 6.91
C LEU A 111 -2.56 -1.28 6.72
N VAL A 112 -2.89 -0.25 5.92
CA VAL A 112 -4.28 0.12 5.59
C VAL A 112 -4.99 -1.03 4.87
N ALA A 113 -4.35 -1.65 3.87
CA ALA A 113 -4.90 -2.74 3.10
C ALA A 113 -5.17 -4.00 3.95
N THR A 114 -4.27 -4.33 4.88
CA THR A 114 -4.47 -5.44 5.82
C THR A 114 -5.66 -5.17 6.74
N ARG A 115 -5.75 -3.95 7.27
CA ARG A 115 -6.88 -3.55 8.11
C ARG A 115 -8.20 -3.54 7.33
N PHE A 116 -8.20 -3.03 6.10
CA PHE A 116 -9.34 -3.13 5.19
C PHE A 116 -9.76 -4.58 4.97
N ALA A 117 -8.83 -5.48 4.72
CA ALA A 117 -9.13 -6.89 4.50
C ALA A 117 -9.72 -7.57 5.74
N GLN A 118 -9.29 -7.21 6.96
CA GLN A 118 -9.92 -7.70 8.19
C GLN A 118 -11.38 -7.24 8.35
N LEU A 119 -11.70 -6.02 7.93
CA LEU A 119 -13.04 -5.42 8.08
C LEU A 119 -13.97 -5.74 6.90
N HIS A 120 -13.42 -5.84 5.69
CA HIS A 120 -14.16 -5.91 4.43
C HIS A 120 -13.67 -7.04 3.50
N GLY A 121 -12.96 -8.04 4.01
CA GLY A 121 -12.30 -9.07 3.20
C GLY A 121 -13.23 -9.85 2.28
N SER A 122 -14.50 -10.03 2.63
CA SER A 122 -15.50 -10.68 1.77
C SER A 122 -15.75 -9.95 0.44
N ARG A 123 -15.31 -8.71 0.31
CA ARG A 123 -15.41 -7.90 -0.92
C ARG A 123 -14.19 -8.04 -1.82
N LEU A 124 -13.10 -8.63 -1.32
CA LEU A 124 -11.85 -8.81 -2.05
C LEU A 124 -11.78 -10.20 -2.70
N ALA A 125 -11.32 -10.24 -3.93
CA ALA A 125 -10.92 -11.47 -4.61
C ALA A 125 -9.47 -11.86 -4.28
N ALA A 126 -8.61 -10.85 -4.04
CA ALA A 126 -7.22 -11.05 -3.64
C ALA A 126 -6.64 -9.81 -2.94
N LEU A 127 -5.61 -10.02 -2.14
CA LEU A 127 -4.81 -8.98 -1.47
C LEU A 127 -3.33 -9.16 -1.81
N VAL A 128 -2.66 -8.06 -2.18
CA VAL A 128 -1.22 -8.03 -2.39
C VAL A 128 -0.58 -7.02 -1.44
N LEU A 129 0.42 -7.45 -0.70
CA LEU A 129 1.13 -6.66 0.30
C LEU A 129 2.61 -6.55 -0.08
N SER A 130 3.09 -5.33 -0.30
CA SER A 130 4.47 -5.01 -0.63
C SER A 130 5.12 -4.30 0.55
N GLY A 131 6.10 -4.92 1.20
CA GLY A 131 6.78 -4.36 2.37
C GLY A 131 5.82 -3.82 3.46
N PRO A 132 4.74 -4.55 3.85
CA PRO A 132 3.67 -4.00 4.65
C PRO A 132 4.14 -3.66 6.08
N ALA A 133 3.82 -2.46 6.56
CA ALA A 133 4.19 -1.98 7.89
C ALA A 133 3.26 -2.54 8.98
N ILE A 134 3.14 -3.87 9.07
CA ILE A 134 2.23 -4.58 10.00
C ILE A 134 2.94 -5.29 11.16
N GLY A 135 4.27 -5.36 11.12
CA GLY A 135 5.09 -5.89 12.22
C GLY A 135 5.26 -4.87 13.35
N ALA A 136 5.43 -5.33 14.56
CA ALA A 136 5.91 -4.49 15.65
C ALA A 136 7.30 -3.96 15.29
N ASN A 137 7.49 -2.63 15.36
CA ASN A 137 8.77 -2.03 15.04
C ASN A 137 9.37 -1.35 16.29
N PRO A 138 10.38 -1.98 16.93
CA PRO A 138 10.97 -1.45 18.17
C PRO A 138 11.55 -0.03 18.01
N ALA A 139 12.01 0.33 16.81
CA ALA A 139 12.50 1.68 16.55
C ALA A 139 11.36 2.73 16.63
N ILE A 140 10.18 2.41 16.12
CA ILE A 140 8.99 3.28 16.25
C ILE A 140 8.57 3.39 17.71
N GLU A 141 8.54 2.29 18.45
CA GLU A 141 8.20 2.29 19.87
C GLU A 141 9.21 3.14 20.66
N MET A 142 10.50 3.01 20.39
CA MET A 142 11.54 3.83 21.01
C MET A 142 11.36 5.32 20.66
N LEU A 143 11.11 5.66 19.38
CA LEU A 143 10.87 7.04 18.97
C LEU A 143 9.69 7.66 19.73
N LEU A 144 8.62 6.92 19.96
CA LEU A 144 7.45 7.39 20.69
C LEU A 144 7.72 7.72 22.17
N THR A 145 8.78 7.17 22.76
CA THR A 145 9.20 7.50 24.14
C THR A 145 10.04 8.78 24.23
N MET A 146 10.59 9.28 23.11
CA MET A 146 11.46 10.44 23.09
C MET A 146 10.65 11.74 23.06
N ASP A 147 11.07 12.76 23.81
CA ASP A 147 10.48 14.10 23.80
C ASP A 147 11.59 15.16 23.90
N PRO A 148 11.77 16.02 22.88
CA PRO A 148 11.05 16.04 21.60
C PRO A 148 11.33 14.80 20.74
N LEU A 149 10.40 14.51 19.80
CA LEU A 149 10.62 13.49 18.79
C LEU A 149 11.80 13.92 17.90
N PRO A 150 12.82 13.08 17.72
CA PRO A 150 13.97 13.43 16.87
C PRO A 150 13.55 13.61 15.41
N GLU A 151 14.23 14.50 14.72
CA GLU A 151 14.02 14.73 13.28
C GLU A 151 14.75 13.63 12.50
N VAL A 152 13.98 12.64 12.05
CA VAL A 152 14.48 11.50 11.26
C VAL A 152 13.64 11.39 9.99
N PRO A 153 14.05 12.04 8.89
CA PRO A 153 13.44 11.84 7.58
C PRO A 153 13.78 10.44 7.04
N ILE A 154 12.99 9.97 6.08
CA ILE A 154 13.30 8.73 5.36
C ILE A 154 14.56 8.96 4.51
N ASP A 155 15.56 8.11 4.68
CA ASP A 155 16.75 8.08 3.81
C ASP A 155 16.36 7.44 2.45
N PRO A 156 16.43 8.17 1.33
CA PRO A 156 16.07 7.65 0.02
C PRO A 156 16.86 6.42 -0.42
N SER A 157 18.07 6.25 0.11
CA SER A 157 18.88 5.06 -0.17
C SER A 157 18.29 3.77 0.38
N THR A 158 17.35 3.87 1.34
CA THR A 158 16.66 2.71 1.93
C THR A 158 15.51 2.18 1.06
N LEU A 159 15.07 2.96 0.06
CA LEU A 159 13.90 2.65 -0.74
C LEU A 159 14.17 1.56 -1.77
N SER A 160 15.23 1.70 -2.56
CA SER A 160 15.57 0.80 -3.65
C SER A 160 17.08 0.76 -3.89
N ARG A 161 17.57 -0.32 -4.49
CA ARG A 161 18.93 -0.40 -5.03
C ARG A 161 19.11 0.44 -6.30
N ASP A 162 18.01 0.80 -6.98
CA ASP A 162 18.04 1.70 -8.13
C ASP A 162 18.18 3.15 -7.64
N PRO A 163 19.33 3.83 -7.90
CA PRO A 163 19.56 5.19 -7.44
C PRO A 163 18.61 6.22 -8.07
N GLU A 164 18.02 5.91 -9.24
CA GLU A 164 17.02 6.77 -9.87
C GLU A 164 15.74 6.89 -9.03
N VAL A 165 15.37 5.81 -8.32
CA VAL A 165 14.21 5.83 -7.41
C VAL A 165 14.44 6.82 -6.28
N GLY A 166 15.62 6.80 -5.66
CA GLY A 166 15.98 7.77 -4.61
C GLY A 166 16.02 9.21 -5.13
N ARG A 167 16.57 9.45 -6.34
CA ARG A 167 16.55 10.79 -6.97
C ARG A 167 15.13 11.27 -7.26
N ALA A 168 14.31 10.43 -7.90
CA ALA A 168 12.92 10.76 -8.18
C ALA A 168 12.11 11.04 -6.91
N TYR A 169 12.39 10.31 -5.82
CA TYR A 169 11.79 10.57 -4.51
C TYR A 169 12.16 11.96 -3.99
N MET A 170 13.45 12.33 -4.04
CA MET A 170 13.93 13.62 -3.54
C MET A 170 13.48 14.83 -4.37
N ASP A 171 13.34 14.65 -5.68
CA ASP A 171 12.95 15.73 -6.61
C ASP A 171 11.43 15.94 -6.69
N ASP A 172 10.63 15.05 -6.09
CA ASP A 172 9.17 15.11 -6.17
C ASP A 172 8.58 16.04 -5.08
N PRO A 173 7.97 17.19 -5.49
CA PRO A 173 7.41 18.15 -4.55
C PRO A 173 6.14 17.65 -3.82
N LEU A 174 5.53 16.54 -4.28
CA LEU A 174 4.38 15.92 -3.64
C LEU A 174 4.79 14.91 -2.55
N VAL A 175 6.07 14.53 -2.52
CA VAL A 175 6.62 13.68 -1.48
C VAL A 175 6.94 14.51 -0.23
N TRP A 176 6.68 13.94 0.93
CA TRP A 176 7.03 14.53 2.22
C TRP A 176 8.48 14.19 2.58
N HIS A 177 9.33 15.20 2.66
CA HIS A 177 10.75 15.07 3.02
C HIS A 177 11.05 15.40 4.48
N GLY A 178 10.02 15.72 5.26
CA GLY A 178 10.18 16.00 6.70
C GLY A 178 10.17 14.73 7.54
N SER A 179 10.38 14.93 8.84
CA SER A 179 10.38 13.85 9.82
C SER A 179 8.99 13.26 10.05
N PHE A 180 8.95 12.08 10.63
CA PHE A 180 7.71 11.48 11.08
C PHE A 180 7.02 12.34 12.13
N ARG A 181 5.70 12.42 12.07
CA ARG A 181 4.90 13.07 13.10
C ARG A 181 4.55 12.08 14.20
N ARG A 182 4.61 12.53 15.46
CA ARG A 182 4.29 11.67 16.62
C ARG A 182 2.90 11.03 16.52
N SER A 183 1.89 11.82 16.13
CA SER A 183 0.52 11.33 15.93
C SER A 183 0.44 10.24 14.86
N THR A 184 1.18 10.39 13.76
CA THR A 184 1.25 9.38 12.70
C THR A 184 1.88 8.08 13.17
N LEU A 185 3.04 8.16 13.86
CA LEU A 185 3.67 6.97 14.46
C LEU A 185 2.75 6.27 15.46
N ALA A 186 2.07 7.05 16.30
CA ALA A 186 1.12 6.51 17.28
C ALA A 186 -0.09 5.85 16.62
N ALA A 187 -0.64 6.46 15.55
CA ALA A 187 -1.74 5.90 14.77
C ALA A 187 -1.35 4.59 14.08
N MET A 188 -0.16 4.54 13.47
CA MET A 188 0.37 3.32 12.84
C MET A 188 0.61 2.22 13.88
N ALA A 189 1.25 2.51 15.01
CA ALA A 189 1.44 1.55 16.10
C ALA A 189 0.10 1.03 16.67
N GLY A 190 -0.90 1.91 16.77
CA GLY A 190 -2.26 1.52 17.15
C GLY A 190 -2.91 0.55 16.15
N ALA A 191 -2.76 0.81 14.86
CA ALA A 191 -3.28 -0.06 13.81
C ALA A 191 -2.54 -1.41 13.75
N VAL A 192 -1.22 -1.45 13.96
CA VAL A 192 -0.46 -2.70 14.10
C VAL A 192 -1.02 -3.56 15.24
N ARG A 193 -1.29 -2.97 16.40
CA ARG A 193 -1.94 -3.69 17.51
C ARG A 193 -3.34 -4.19 17.15
N ALA A 194 -4.17 -3.32 16.54
CA ALA A 194 -5.52 -3.70 16.11
C ALA A 194 -5.50 -4.86 15.09
N ILE A 195 -4.54 -4.89 14.16
CA ILE A 195 -4.32 -6.00 13.23
C ILE A 195 -3.89 -7.24 14.01
N ALA A 196 -2.96 -7.10 14.95
CA ALA A 196 -2.48 -8.19 15.77
C ALA A 196 -3.58 -8.84 16.63
N GLU A 197 -4.54 -8.10 17.11
CA GLU A 197 -5.68 -8.56 17.89
C GLU A 197 -6.87 -9.01 17.03
N GLY A 198 -6.89 -8.59 15.76
CA GLY A 198 -7.96 -8.89 14.81
C GLY A 198 -7.94 -10.32 14.26
N PRO A 199 -8.94 -10.69 13.46
CA PRO A 199 -9.01 -12.01 12.84
C PRO A 199 -7.92 -12.21 11.79
N SER A 200 -7.59 -13.48 11.50
CA SER A 200 -6.83 -13.83 10.30
C SER A 200 -7.67 -13.57 9.04
N LEU A 201 -7.00 -13.45 7.88
CA LEU A 201 -7.66 -13.21 6.60
C LEU A 201 -8.34 -14.47 6.03
N GLY A 202 -8.30 -15.61 6.76
CA GLY A 202 -9.01 -16.84 6.42
C GLY A 202 -8.65 -17.37 5.04
N ALA A 203 -9.65 -17.59 4.19
CA ALA A 203 -9.48 -18.13 2.85
C ALA A 203 -9.22 -17.06 1.76
N LEU A 204 -9.06 -15.79 2.10
CA LEU A 204 -8.68 -14.75 1.14
C LEU A 204 -7.29 -15.06 0.56
N PRO A 205 -7.14 -15.08 -0.79
CA PRO A 205 -5.81 -15.17 -1.40
C PRO A 205 -4.96 -13.95 -1.05
N VAL A 206 -3.80 -14.16 -0.46
CA VAL A 206 -2.86 -13.10 -0.06
C VAL A 206 -1.49 -13.38 -0.67
N LEU A 207 -0.90 -12.38 -1.33
CA LEU A 207 0.48 -12.38 -1.76
C LEU A 207 1.28 -11.38 -0.93
N TRP A 208 2.33 -11.84 -0.27
CA TRP A 208 3.29 -11.01 0.42
C TRP A 208 4.60 -10.93 -0.36
N LEU A 209 4.96 -9.70 -0.77
CA LEU A 209 6.20 -9.35 -1.46
C LEU A 209 7.06 -8.53 -0.51
N HIS A 210 8.34 -8.88 -0.32
CA HIS A 210 9.22 -8.17 0.61
C HIS A 210 10.67 -8.20 0.14
N GLY A 211 11.40 -7.10 0.40
CA GLY A 211 12.85 -7.06 0.21
C GLY A 211 13.57 -7.70 1.40
N GLU A 212 14.54 -8.59 1.14
CA GLU A 212 15.32 -9.23 2.22
C GLU A 212 16.08 -8.20 3.05
N ASP A 213 16.60 -7.16 2.39
CA ASP A 213 17.40 -6.09 3.00
C ASP A 213 16.57 -4.80 3.26
N ASP A 214 15.27 -4.92 3.51
CA ASP A 214 14.41 -3.78 3.85
C ASP A 214 14.75 -3.21 5.24
N PRO A 215 15.34 -2.00 5.33
CA PRO A 215 15.72 -1.44 6.63
C PRO A 215 14.61 -0.59 7.27
N LEU A 216 13.56 -0.22 6.51
CA LEU A 216 12.44 0.59 7.00
C LEU A 216 11.37 -0.27 7.66
N VAL A 217 11.09 -1.42 7.06
CA VAL A 217 10.12 -2.40 7.55
C VAL A 217 10.84 -3.75 7.62
N PRO A 218 11.59 -4.02 8.71
CA PRO A 218 12.46 -5.19 8.79
C PRO A 218 11.68 -6.50 8.61
N LEU A 219 12.23 -7.38 7.78
CA LEU A 219 11.65 -8.69 7.48
C LEU A 219 11.42 -9.52 8.76
N THR A 220 12.34 -9.41 9.73
CA THR A 220 12.28 -10.12 11.02
C THR A 220 11.04 -9.75 11.84
N GLU A 221 10.58 -8.51 11.75
CA GLU A 221 9.41 -8.01 12.47
C GLU A 221 8.11 -8.26 11.68
N THR A 222 8.20 -8.21 10.35
CA THR A 222 7.03 -8.37 9.49
C THR A 222 6.61 -9.83 9.35
N ARG A 223 7.56 -10.75 9.24
CA ARG A 223 7.29 -12.18 9.03
C ARG A 223 6.36 -12.79 10.08
N PRO A 224 6.59 -12.65 11.41
CA PRO A 224 5.67 -13.20 12.39
C PRO A 224 4.26 -12.61 12.30
N ALA A 225 4.16 -11.32 11.95
CA ALA A 225 2.88 -10.65 11.83
C ALA A 225 2.08 -11.15 10.62
N ILE A 226 2.72 -11.27 9.45
CA ILE A 226 2.06 -11.72 8.23
C ILE A 226 1.68 -13.21 8.31
N GLU A 227 2.52 -14.06 8.91
CA GLU A 227 2.22 -15.48 9.12
C GLU A 227 1.02 -15.66 10.05
N ARG A 228 0.85 -14.77 11.02
CA ARG A 228 -0.31 -14.79 11.92
C ARG A 228 -1.59 -14.32 11.23
N VAL A 229 -1.54 -13.22 10.44
CA VAL A 229 -2.74 -12.59 9.87
C VAL A 229 -3.09 -13.13 8.49
N GLY A 230 -2.13 -13.57 7.69
CA GLY A 230 -2.24 -13.85 6.26
C GLY A 230 -3.22 -14.96 5.85
N GLY A 231 -3.62 -15.82 6.78
CA GLY A 231 -4.63 -16.85 6.53
C GLY A 231 -4.13 -18.08 5.77
N GLU A 232 -5.08 -18.88 5.26
CA GLU A 232 -4.83 -20.22 4.70
C GLU A 232 -4.22 -20.20 3.29
N ARG A 233 -4.35 -19.08 2.58
CA ARG A 233 -3.92 -18.91 1.18
C ARG A 233 -2.84 -17.82 1.04
N LEU A 234 -1.95 -17.74 2.03
CA LEU A 234 -0.81 -16.85 2.00
C LEU A 234 0.29 -17.43 1.11
N GLU A 235 0.67 -16.68 0.07
CA GLU A 235 1.89 -16.87 -0.72
C GLU A 235 2.91 -15.79 -0.35
N SER A 236 4.18 -16.13 -0.26
CA SER A 236 5.25 -15.21 0.14
C SER A 236 6.41 -15.28 -0.84
N ILE A 237 6.88 -14.10 -1.30
CA ILE A 237 8.08 -13.99 -2.13
C ILE A 237 9.00 -12.95 -1.47
N ILE A 238 10.16 -13.41 -1.05
CA ILE A 238 11.21 -12.55 -0.50
C ILE A 238 12.29 -12.38 -1.55
N TYR A 239 12.58 -11.13 -1.91
CA TYR A 239 13.55 -10.80 -2.95
C TYR A 239 14.94 -10.57 -2.35
N PRO A 240 15.93 -11.43 -2.66
CA PRO A 240 17.28 -11.31 -2.12
C PRO A 240 17.92 -9.96 -2.44
N GLY A 241 18.47 -9.30 -1.43
CA GLY A 241 19.14 -8.01 -1.52
C GLY A 241 18.25 -6.83 -1.86
N ALA A 242 16.94 -7.03 -2.14
CA ALA A 242 16.00 -5.95 -2.40
C ALA A 242 15.69 -5.15 -1.13
N ARG A 243 15.44 -3.85 -1.30
CA ARG A 243 15.10 -2.92 -0.23
C ARG A 243 13.58 -2.75 -0.11
N HIS A 244 13.14 -1.62 0.48
CA HIS A 244 11.76 -1.40 0.88
C HIS A 244 10.74 -1.42 -0.28
N GLU A 245 11.03 -0.69 -1.36
CA GLU A 245 10.11 -0.50 -2.49
C GLU A 245 10.29 -1.59 -3.56
N VAL A 246 9.92 -2.85 -3.29
CA VAL A 246 10.13 -3.96 -4.24
C VAL A 246 9.44 -3.73 -5.60
N LEU A 247 8.36 -2.94 -5.65
CA LEU A 247 7.68 -2.54 -6.89
C LEU A 247 8.48 -1.51 -7.71
N ASN A 248 9.48 -0.87 -7.11
CA ASN A 248 10.39 0.11 -7.71
C ASN A 248 11.84 -0.40 -7.77
N GLU A 249 12.09 -1.65 -7.44
CA GLU A 249 13.42 -2.24 -7.41
C GLU A 249 14.02 -2.51 -8.79
N THR A 250 15.33 -2.78 -8.83
CA THR A 250 16.05 -3.12 -10.07
C THR A 250 15.45 -4.32 -10.79
N ASN A 251 14.86 -5.25 -10.05
CA ASN A 251 14.16 -6.43 -10.57
C ASN A 251 12.62 -6.26 -10.62
N ARG A 252 12.10 -5.01 -10.66
CA ARG A 252 10.65 -4.73 -10.69
C ARG A 252 9.87 -5.50 -11.76
N GLY A 253 10.50 -5.84 -12.88
CA GLY A 253 9.86 -6.65 -13.92
C GLY A 253 9.47 -8.05 -13.44
N GLU A 254 10.34 -8.70 -12.66
CA GLU A 254 10.08 -9.98 -12.00
C GLU A 254 8.95 -9.84 -10.96
N VAL A 255 9.01 -8.78 -10.15
CA VAL A 255 8.00 -8.49 -9.12
C VAL A 255 6.62 -8.31 -9.72
N LEU A 256 6.51 -7.52 -10.81
CA LEU A 256 5.25 -7.28 -11.51
C LEU A 256 4.72 -8.55 -12.21
N ALA A 257 5.60 -9.39 -12.75
CA ALA A 257 5.20 -10.68 -13.32
C ALA A 257 4.67 -11.64 -12.24
N ALA A 258 5.31 -11.70 -11.07
CA ALA A 258 4.84 -12.49 -9.93
C ALA A 258 3.47 -12.01 -9.44
N LEU A 259 3.29 -10.69 -9.34
CA LEU A 259 2.03 -10.04 -8.96
C LEU A 259 0.88 -10.45 -9.90
N THR A 260 1.05 -10.29 -11.22
CA THR A 260 0.00 -10.64 -12.19
C THR A 260 -0.24 -12.14 -12.26
N SER A 261 0.78 -12.98 -12.15
CA SER A 261 0.63 -14.44 -12.08
C SER A 261 -0.17 -14.88 -10.84
N PHE A 262 0.06 -14.24 -9.69
CA PHE A 262 -0.75 -14.48 -8.49
C PHE A 262 -2.21 -14.06 -8.71
N ILE A 263 -2.46 -12.89 -9.30
CA ILE A 263 -3.83 -12.42 -9.60
C ILE A 263 -4.54 -13.43 -10.50
N ASP A 264 -3.89 -13.94 -11.55
CA ASP A 264 -4.47 -14.96 -12.43
C ASP A 264 -4.90 -16.22 -11.67
N ARG A 265 -4.03 -16.73 -10.78
CA ARG A 265 -4.38 -17.89 -9.94
C ARG A 265 -5.53 -17.59 -8.98
N ALA A 266 -5.52 -16.41 -8.35
CA ALA A 266 -6.55 -16.00 -7.40
C ALA A 266 -7.93 -15.86 -8.05
N LEU A 267 -7.97 -15.36 -9.29
CA LEU A 267 -9.21 -15.18 -10.08
C LEU A 267 -9.64 -16.43 -10.84
N GLY A 268 -8.89 -17.54 -10.76
CA GLY A 268 -9.20 -18.77 -11.45
C GLY A 268 -8.96 -18.73 -12.97
N ALA A 269 -8.19 -17.77 -13.46
CA ALA A 269 -7.73 -17.74 -14.84
C ALA A 269 -6.68 -18.86 -15.05
N ARG A 270 -6.91 -19.72 -16.03
CA ARG A 270 -5.98 -20.78 -16.46
C ARG A 270 -5.05 -20.28 -17.57
#